data_1ec3dc1a18635b05942644055d268765
#
_entry.id   1ec3dc1a18635b05942644055d268765
#
_cell.length_a   1.000
_cell.length_b   1.000
_cell.length_c   1.000
_cell.angle_alpha   90.00
_cell.angle_beta   90.00
_cell.angle_gamma   90.00
#
_symmetry.space_group_name_H-M   'P 1'
#
loop_
_entity.id
_entity.type
_entity.pdbx_description
1 polymer ?
#
loop_
_entity_poly.entity_id
_entity_poly.type
_entity_poly.pdbx_seq_one_letter_code
_entity_poly.pdbx_strand_id
1 'polypeptide(L)' 'MNDNLNSLNDMYEGQLAQMRQNKELFESMGELMQNLNDSVEDTKAYKESISELAKNLASLNTVYGNMLNAMGGGRS' A
#
# COMPACT_ATOMS: atom_id res chain seq x y z
N MET A 1 27.42 -22.01 44.74
CA MET A 1 26.72 -20.71 44.85
C MET A 1 27.02 -19.77 43.69
N ASN A 2 28.28 -19.62 43.31
CA ASN A 2 28.64 -18.77 42.19
C ASN A 2 28.06 -19.25 40.86
N ASP A 3 27.96 -20.58 40.68
CA ASP A 3 27.41 -21.15 39.47
C ASP A 3 25.91 -20.82 39.29
N ASN A 4 25.16 -20.76 40.41
CA ASN A 4 23.74 -20.45 40.38
C ASN A 4 23.51 -18.97 40.01
N LEU A 5 24.34 -18.07 40.53
CA LEU A 5 24.26 -16.67 40.19
C LEU A 5 24.64 -16.39 38.77
N ASN A 6 25.67 -17.06 38.26
CA ASN A 6 26.07 -16.95 36.85
C ASN A 6 24.98 -17.48 35.92
N SER A 7 24.38 -18.61 36.27
CA SER A 7 23.26 -19.17 35.48
C SER A 7 22.06 -18.24 35.47
N LEU A 8 21.77 -17.61 36.63
CA LEU A 8 20.67 -16.67 36.75
C LEU A 8 20.92 -15.42 35.90
N ASN A 9 22.14 -14.89 35.94
CA ASN A 9 22.55 -13.75 35.14
C ASN A 9 22.45 -14.06 33.65
N ASP A 10 22.90 -15.24 33.25
CA ASP A 10 22.78 -15.68 31.85
C ASP A 10 21.34 -15.76 31.41
N MET A 11 20.45 -16.24 32.27
CA MET A 11 19.02 -16.28 32.01
C MET A 11 18.43 -14.89 31.83
N TYR A 12 18.79 -13.96 32.69
CA TYR A 12 18.33 -12.56 32.58
C TYR A 12 18.84 -11.91 31.32
N GLU A 13 20.11 -12.09 30.98
CA GLU A 13 20.68 -11.56 29.74
C GLU A 13 19.97 -12.13 28.53
N GLY A 14 19.68 -13.46 28.54
CA GLY A 14 18.92 -14.10 27.49
C GLY A 14 17.52 -13.53 27.34
N GLN A 15 16.83 -13.30 28.47
CA GLN A 15 15.50 -12.69 28.46
C GLN A 15 15.52 -11.27 27.91
N LEU A 16 16.51 -10.48 28.33
CA LEU A 16 16.66 -9.09 27.85
C LEU A 16 16.92 -9.07 26.34
N ALA A 17 17.79 -9.97 25.86
CA ALA A 17 18.07 -10.09 24.43
C ALA A 17 16.80 -10.44 23.66
N GLN A 18 16.00 -11.38 24.19
CA GLN A 18 14.76 -11.78 23.56
C GLN A 18 13.72 -10.65 23.56
N MET A 19 13.65 -9.90 24.64
CA MET A 19 12.76 -8.73 24.72
C MET A 19 13.13 -7.67 23.69
N ARG A 20 14.43 -7.43 23.47
CA ARG A 20 14.89 -6.52 22.43
C ARG A 20 14.52 -7.01 21.04
N GLN A 21 14.70 -8.30 20.77
CA GLN A 21 14.32 -8.90 19.49
C GLN A 21 12.82 -8.78 19.24
N ASN A 22 12.01 -9.04 20.28
CA ASN A 22 10.57 -8.90 20.18
C ASN A 22 10.16 -7.46 19.90
N LYS A 23 10.81 -6.50 20.57
CA LYS A 23 10.56 -5.07 20.34
C LYS A 23 10.86 -4.70 18.89
N GLU A 24 12.01 -5.12 18.38
CA GLU A 24 12.40 -4.86 17.00
C GLU A 24 11.42 -5.50 16.01
N LEU A 25 10.97 -6.70 16.32
CA LEU A 25 9.97 -7.40 15.51
C LEU A 25 8.65 -6.62 15.47
N PHE A 26 8.17 -6.16 16.62
CA PHE A 26 6.93 -5.38 16.68
C PHE A 26 7.06 -4.04 15.96
N GLU A 27 8.21 -3.38 16.06
CA GLU A 27 8.48 -2.15 15.30
C GLU A 27 8.46 -2.41 13.81
N SER A 28 9.09 -3.50 13.36
CA SER A 28 9.10 -3.89 11.94
C SER A 28 7.69 -4.23 11.45
N MET A 29 6.92 -4.91 12.28
CA MET A 29 5.52 -5.21 11.95
C MET A 29 4.69 -3.94 11.82
N GLY A 30 4.93 -2.96 12.71
CA GLY A 30 4.26 -1.67 12.65
C GLY A 30 4.57 -0.94 11.36
N GLU A 31 5.83 -0.94 10.95
CA GLU A 31 6.25 -0.33 9.68
C GLU A 31 5.62 -1.05 8.49
N LEU A 32 5.59 -2.37 8.53
CA LEU A 32 4.96 -3.16 7.48
C LEU A 32 3.47 -2.83 7.37
N MET A 33 2.78 -2.75 8.49
CA MET A 33 1.36 -2.40 8.51
C MET A 33 1.11 -1.00 7.96
N GLN A 34 1.99 -0.04 8.28
CA GLN A 34 1.90 1.30 7.74
C GLN A 34 2.11 1.29 6.22
N ASN A 35 3.10 0.55 5.75
CA ASN A 35 3.37 0.43 4.32
C ASN A 35 2.20 -0.21 3.58
N LEU A 36 1.58 -1.23 4.18
CA LEU A 36 0.39 -1.87 3.62
C LEU A 36 -0.78 -0.89 3.54
N ASN A 37 -0.98 -0.11 4.58
CA ASN A 37 -2.05 0.89 4.61
C ASN A 37 -1.83 1.95 3.52
N ASP A 38 -0.60 2.43 3.37
CA ASP A 38 -0.24 3.38 2.32
C ASP A 38 -0.46 2.79 0.93
N SER A 39 -0.12 1.50 0.74
CA SER A 39 -0.35 0.80 -0.52
C SER A 39 -1.83 0.67 -0.84
N VAL A 40 -2.67 0.42 0.16
CA VAL A 40 -4.12 0.36 -0.02
C VAL A 40 -4.66 1.72 -0.46
N GLU A 41 -4.20 2.80 0.16
CA GLU A 41 -4.59 4.16 -0.21
C GLU A 41 -4.16 4.49 -1.64
N ASP A 42 -2.93 4.14 -2.00
CA ASP A 42 -2.40 4.36 -3.35
C ASP A 42 -3.20 3.57 -4.38
N THR A 43 -3.54 2.32 -4.07
CA THR A 43 -4.35 1.48 -4.95
C THR A 43 -5.74 2.09 -5.15
N LYS A 44 -6.34 2.60 -4.09
CA LYS A 44 -7.63 3.25 -4.16
C LYS A 44 -7.59 4.50 -5.05
N ALA A 45 -6.57 5.34 -4.85
CA ALA A 45 -6.35 6.53 -5.68
C ALA A 45 -6.14 6.15 -7.15
N TYR A 46 -5.37 5.10 -7.40
CA TYR A 46 -5.14 4.58 -8.74
C TYR A 46 -6.44 4.15 -9.40
N LYS A 47 -7.27 3.41 -8.68
CA LYS A 47 -8.58 2.95 -9.20
C LYS A 47 -9.49 4.13 -9.53
N GLU A 48 -9.51 5.14 -8.68
CA GLU A 48 -10.29 6.36 -8.91
C GLU A 48 -9.80 7.09 -10.16
N SER A 49 -8.48 7.19 -10.33
CA SER A 49 -7.88 7.82 -11.51
C SER A 49 -8.21 7.07 -12.79
N ILE A 50 -8.16 5.74 -12.76
CA ILE A 50 -8.52 4.89 -13.90
C ILE A 50 -10.01 5.05 -14.24
N SER A 51 -10.85 5.12 -13.22
CA SER A 51 -12.30 5.34 -13.43
C SER A 51 -12.56 6.69 -14.11
N GLU A 52 -11.89 7.75 -13.65
CA GLU A 52 -11.99 9.07 -14.27
C GLU A 52 -11.48 9.08 -15.70
N LEU A 53 -10.35 8.41 -15.93
CA LEU A 53 -9.79 8.28 -17.27
C LEU A 53 -10.77 7.58 -18.19
N ALA A 54 -11.41 6.50 -17.74
CA ALA A 54 -12.41 5.78 -18.53
C ALA A 54 -13.60 6.68 -18.87
N LYS A 55 -14.07 7.49 -17.93
CA LYS A 55 -15.15 8.44 -18.18
C LYS A 55 -14.74 9.50 -19.19
N ASN A 56 -13.51 10.01 -19.07
CA ASN A 56 -12.99 11.02 -19.99
C ASN A 56 -12.85 10.45 -21.40
N LEU A 57 -12.41 9.20 -21.53
CA LEU A 57 -12.31 8.52 -22.82
C LEU A 57 -13.69 8.29 -23.44
N ALA A 58 -14.67 7.91 -22.61
CA ALA A 58 -16.05 7.74 -23.09
C ALA A 58 -16.63 9.06 -23.61
N SER A 59 -16.39 10.16 -22.88
CA SER A 59 -16.82 11.49 -23.30
C SER A 59 -16.14 11.90 -24.60
N LEU A 60 -14.84 11.66 -24.69
CA LEU A 60 -14.08 11.96 -25.91
C LEU A 60 -14.60 11.15 -27.11
N ASN A 61 -14.90 9.87 -26.90
CA ASN A 61 -15.50 9.03 -27.96
C ASN A 61 -16.84 9.59 -28.41
N THR A 62 -17.67 10.08 -27.49
CA THR A 62 -18.95 10.68 -27.82
C THR A 62 -18.75 11.94 -28.68
N VAL A 63 -17.82 12.81 -28.29
CA VAL A 63 -17.50 14.01 -29.05
C VAL A 63 -16.99 13.65 -30.45
N TYR A 64 -16.07 12.68 -30.51
CA TYR A 64 -15.51 12.21 -31.77
C TYR A 64 -16.59 11.63 -32.68
N GLY A 65 -17.48 10.82 -32.13
CA GLY A 65 -18.61 10.24 -32.87
C GLY A 65 -19.54 11.31 -33.41
N ASN A 66 -19.82 12.34 -32.60
CA ASN A 66 -20.65 13.48 -33.06
C ASN A 66 -19.97 14.24 -34.18
N MET A 67 -18.65 14.45 -34.09
CA MET A 67 -17.89 15.09 -35.17
C MET A 67 -17.98 14.28 -36.47
N LEU A 68 -17.78 12.98 -36.40
CA LEU A 68 -17.87 12.11 -37.56
C LEU A 68 -19.26 12.17 -38.15
N ASN A 69 -20.29 12.12 -37.35
CA ASN A 69 -21.68 12.20 -37.85
C ASN A 69 -21.96 13.54 -38.50
N ALA A 70 -21.48 14.62 -37.93
CA ALA A 70 -21.64 15.97 -38.48
C ALA A 70 -20.93 16.07 -39.83
N MET A 71 -19.71 15.53 -39.92
CA MET A 71 -18.96 15.54 -41.17
C MET A 71 -19.59 14.63 -42.22
N GLY A 72 -20.02 13.44 -41.82
CA GLY A 72 -20.72 12.50 -42.70
C GLY A 72 -22.08 12.99 -43.14
N GLY A 73 -22.84 13.61 -42.24
CA GLY A 73 -24.14 14.19 -42.51
C GLY A 73 -24.07 15.36 -43.47
N GLY A 74 -22.97 16.12 -43.45
CA GLY A 74 -22.77 17.23 -44.37
C GLY A 74 -22.48 16.86 -45.80
N ARG A 75 -22.21 15.58 -46.05
CA ARG A 75 -21.90 15.09 -47.40
C ARG A 75 -23.10 14.53 -48.16
N SER A 76 -24.15 14.28 -47.42
CA SER A 76 -25.36 13.78 -48.08
C SER A 76 -26.15 14.90 -48.72
#